data_c23341bd9f14292eb9a7577516301374
#
_entry.id   c23341bd9f14292eb9a7577516301374
#
_cell.length_a   1.000
_cell.length_b   1.000
_cell.length_c   1.000
_cell.angle_alpha   90.00
_cell.angle_beta   90.00
_cell.angle_gamma   90.00
#
_symmetry.space_group_name_H-M   'P 1'
#
loop_
_entity.id
_entity.type
_entity.pdbx_description
1 polymer ?
#
loop_
_entity_poly.entity_id
_entity_poly.type
_entity_poly.pdbx_seq_one_letter_code
_entity_poly.pdbx_strand_id
1 'polypeptide(L)'
;LNHFNEQGFPKQLVTKSLENKLLDLSEISEYLLFKENKYSRNLVHKDINFEVLLVCWQPGQIAPIHGHEGEKCWMRIESGSLQISNYNLISEKPLKLKKISQIDLEPGALDGPAEIHSVRNVSDKKAISLHIYTKPFAECDVFYPEEGIIERKSLGSVSYTHLRAHETLR
;
A
#
# COMPACT_ATOMS: atom_id res chain seq x y z
N LEU A 1 -11.42 11.98 -5.11
CA LEU A 1 -10.04 12.09 -5.60
C LEU A 1 -9.96 12.79 -6.97
N ASN A 2 -10.94 12.59 -7.86
CA ASN A 2 -10.91 13.16 -9.22
C ASN A 2 -10.66 14.67 -9.26
N HIS A 3 -11.24 15.44 -8.33
CA HIS A 3 -11.04 16.90 -8.27
C HIS A 3 -9.61 17.31 -7.86
N PHE A 4 -8.79 16.41 -7.33
CA PHE A 4 -7.38 16.69 -7.03
C PHE A 4 -6.45 16.47 -8.22
N ASN A 5 -6.91 15.73 -9.23
CA ASN A 5 -6.10 15.40 -10.40
C ASN A 5 -5.62 16.63 -11.16
N GLU A 6 -6.51 17.59 -11.43
CA GLU A 6 -6.19 18.85 -12.13
C GLU A 6 -5.13 19.68 -11.38
N GLN A 7 -5.02 19.48 -10.07
CA GLN A 7 -4.07 20.16 -9.19
C GLN A 7 -2.79 19.32 -8.90
N GLY A 8 -2.61 18.19 -9.59
CA GLY A 8 -1.47 17.29 -9.39
C GLY A 8 -1.44 16.61 -8.02
N PHE A 9 -2.59 16.33 -7.44
CA PHE A 9 -2.75 15.72 -6.12
C PHE A 9 -1.98 16.46 -5.01
N PRO A 10 -2.43 17.66 -4.60
CA PRO A 10 -1.77 18.46 -3.58
C PRO A 10 -1.69 17.69 -2.25
N LYS A 11 -0.48 17.48 -1.74
CA LYS A 11 -0.20 16.67 -0.55
C LYS A 11 -1.15 16.96 0.60
N GLN A 12 -1.23 18.22 1.02
CA GLN A 12 -2.02 18.63 2.19
C GLN A 12 -3.52 18.41 2.01
N LEU A 13 -4.06 18.67 0.82
CA LEU A 13 -5.49 18.52 0.55
C LEU A 13 -5.90 17.05 0.50
N VAL A 14 -5.08 16.19 -0.13
CA VAL A 14 -5.34 14.75 -0.16
C VAL A 14 -5.24 14.17 1.24
N THR A 15 -4.17 14.48 1.98
CA THR A 15 -4.00 14.04 3.38
C THR A 15 -5.20 14.41 4.22
N LYS A 16 -5.61 15.68 4.23
CA LYS A 16 -6.79 16.16 4.96
C LYS A 16 -8.09 15.47 4.57
N SER A 17 -8.25 15.17 3.28
CA SER A 17 -9.42 14.43 2.79
C SER A 17 -9.47 12.99 3.30
N LEU A 18 -8.31 12.37 3.51
CA LEU A 18 -8.20 11.00 4.00
C LEU A 18 -8.32 10.88 5.52
N GLU A 19 -8.00 11.92 6.28
CA GLU A 19 -8.04 11.91 7.75
C GLU A 19 -9.46 11.80 8.34
N ASN A 20 -10.49 12.17 7.59
CA ASN A 20 -11.79 12.53 8.17
C ASN A 20 -12.80 11.38 8.32
N LYS A 21 -12.61 10.21 7.70
CA LYS A 21 -13.59 9.11 7.77
C LYS A 21 -13.01 7.76 7.37
N LEU A 22 -13.03 6.80 8.28
CA LEU A 22 -12.80 5.39 7.94
C LEU A 22 -13.86 4.88 6.96
N LEU A 23 -13.50 3.89 6.16
CA LEU A 23 -14.43 3.21 5.28
C LEU A 23 -15.38 2.32 6.09
N ASP A 24 -16.62 2.22 5.64
CA ASP A 24 -17.51 1.17 6.11
C ASP A 24 -17.09 -0.14 5.42
N LEU A 25 -16.39 -0.99 6.16
CA LEU A 25 -15.85 -2.24 5.63
C LEU A 25 -16.97 -3.22 5.23
N SER A 26 -18.18 -3.07 5.74
CA SER A 26 -19.32 -3.91 5.34
C SER A 26 -19.79 -3.59 3.91
N GLU A 27 -19.74 -2.31 3.51
CA GLU A 27 -20.10 -1.86 2.16
C GLU A 27 -19.09 -2.26 1.07
N ILE A 28 -17.84 -2.59 1.49
CA ILE A 28 -16.73 -2.93 0.59
C ILE A 28 -16.18 -4.33 0.83
N SER A 29 -16.97 -5.18 1.48
CA SER A 29 -16.57 -6.55 1.87
C SER A 29 -16.08 -7.41 0.70
N GLU A 30 -16.58 -7.18 -0.51
CA GLU A 30 -16.15 -7.85 -1.74
C GLU A 30 -14.69 -7.63 -2.11
N TYR A 31 -14.08 -6.52 -1.63
CA TYR A 31 -12.65 -6.23 -1.83
C TYR A 31 -11.77 -6.75 -0.69
N LEU A 32 -12.34 -7.36 0.36
CA LEU A 32 -11.60 -7.83 1.53
C LEU A 32 -11.12 -9.28 1.37
N LEU A 33 -10.28 -9.52 0.39
CA LEU A 33 -9.77 -10.85 0.07
C LEU A 33 -8.43 -11.06 0.78
N PHE A 34 -8.40 -11.93 1.77
CA PHE A 34 -7.18 -12.32 2.47
C PHE A 34 -6.55 -13.56 1.82
N LYS A 35 -5.22 -13.57 1.68
CA LYS A 35 -4.45 -14.74 1.23
C LYS A 35 -3.58 -15.24 2.38
N GLU A 36 -3.36 -16.57 2.44
CA GLU A 36 -2.58 -17.17 3.52
C GLU A 36 -1.07 -16.90 3.39
N ASN A 37 -0.52 -17.03 2.19
CA ASN A 37 0.93 -17.02 1.96
C ASN A 37 1.54 -15.62 1.81
N LYS A 38 0.73 -14.61 1.54
CA LYS A 38 1.18 -13.22 1.38
C LYS A 38 0.00 -12.26 1.53
N TYR A 39 0.28 -11.00 1.85
CA TYR A 39 -0.74 -9.95 1.79
C TYR A 39 -1.36 -9.86 0.38
N SER A 40 -2.59 -9.43 0.31
CA SER A 40 -3.30 -9.26 -0.97
C SER A 40 -3.51 -7.78 -1.27
N ARG A 41 -3.32 -7.41 -2.51
CA ARG A 41 -3.61 -6.08 -3.07
C ARG A 41 -4.92 -6.19 -3.84
N ASN A 42 -6.00 -5.68 -3.29
CA ASN A 42 -7.34 -5.80 -3.87
C ASN A 42 -7.70 -4.47 -4.54
N LEU A 43 -7.86 -4.49 -5.85
CA LEU A 43 -8.10 -3.29 -6.65
C LEU A 43 -9.54 -2.82 -6.50
N VAL A 44 -9.73 -1.61 -5.98
CA VAL A 44 -11.03 -0.94 -5.84
C VAL A 44 -11.29 -0.03 -7.04
N HIS A 45 -10.28 0.77 -7.41
CA HIS A 45 -10.39 1.68 -8.55
C HIS A 45 -9.02 1.86 -9.22
N LYS A 46 -9.03 2.02 -10.54
CA LYS A 46 -7.85 2.37 -11.30
C LYS A 46 -8.24 3.14 -12.55
N ASP A 47 -7.60 4.26 -12.76
CA ASP A 47 -7.60 5.01 -14.01
C ASP A 47 -6.18 5.44 -14.39
N ILE A 48 -6.03 6.37 -15.33
CA ILE A 48 -4.72 6.87 -15.77
C ILE A 48 -4.02 7.73 -14.71
N ASN A 49 -4.76 8.28 -13.76
CA ASN A 49 -4.28 9.30 -12.81
C ASN A 49 -3.96 8.74 -11.44
N PHE A 50 -4.75 7.75 -10.98
CA PHE A 50 -4.55 7.14 -9.67
C PHE A 50 -5.13 5.72 -9.59
N GLU A 51 -4.66 4.96 -8.62
CA GLU A 51 -5.29 3.70 -8.23
C GLU A 51 -5.56 3.68 -6.73
N VAL A 52 -6.64 2.98 -6.36
CA VAL A 52 -7.07 2.74 -4.99
C VAL A 52 -7.07 1.25 -4.74
N LEU A 53 -6.35 0.83 -3.72
CA LEU A 53 -6.27 -0.56 -3.28
C LEU A 53 -6.71 -0.70 -1.84
N LEU A 54 -7.38 -1.82 -1.53
CA LEU A 54 -7.46 -2.35 -0.19
C LEU A 54 -6.43 -3.48 -0.04
N VAL A 55 -5.53 -3.31 0.88
CA VAL A 55 -4.51 -4.32 1.17
C VAL A 55 -4.89 -5.05 2.45
N CYS A 56 -5.02 -6.38 2.34
CA CYS A 56 -5.43 -7.25 3.43
C CYS A 56 -4.23 -8.06 3.92
N TRP A 57 -4.01 -8.04 5.23
CA TRP A 57 -2.85 -8.60 5.91
C TRP A 57 -3.26 -9.65 6.91
N GLN A 58 -2.74 -10.87 6.79
CA GLN A 58 -2.75 -11.85 7.87
C GLN A 58 -1.67 -11.50 8.91
N PRO A 59 -1.76 -12.02 10.14
CA PRO A 59 -0.69 -11.91 11.13
C PRO A 59 0.66 -12.32 10.56
N GLY A 60 1.71 -11.54 10.83
CA GLY A 60 3.08 -11.82 10.41
C GLY A 60 3.42 -11.46 8.96
N GLN A 61 2.46 -11.11 8.11
CA GLN A 61 2.74 -10.76 6.71
C GLN A 61 3.50 -9.45 6.58
N ILE A 62 4.37 -9.38 5.57
CA ILE A 62 5.31 -8.28 5.35
C ILE A 62 5.29 -7.88 3.88
N ALA A 63 5.21 -6.57 3.62
CA ALA A 63 5.70 -5.96 2.38
C ALA A 63 7.15 -5.56 2.63
N PRO A 64 8.12 -6.10 1.85
CA PRO A 64 9.54 -5.77 2.00
C PRO A 64 9.79 -4.28 1.79
N ILE A 65 11.01 -3.83 2.01
CA ILE A 65 11.38 -2.44 1.72
C ILE A 65 11.24 -2.21 0.22
N HIS A 66 10.39 -1.26 -0.18
CA HIS A 66 10.10 -0.99 -1.59
C HIS A 66 9.89 0.50 -1.85
N GLY A 67 10.10 0.88 -3.11
CA GLY A 67 9.86 2.24 -3.60
C GLY A 67 8.50 2.40 -4.30
N HIS A 68 8.18 3.65 -4.66
CA HIS A 68 6.94 4.00 -5.35
C HIS A 68 7.18 4.75 -6.67
N GLU A 69 8.32 4.52 -7.31
CA GLU A 69 8.68 5.13 -8.62
C GLU A 69 8.65 6.67 -8.64
N GLY A 70 8.87 7.31 -7.49
CA GLY A 70 8.74 8.76 -7.35
C GLY A 70 7.29 9.26 -7.30
N GLU A 71 6.32 8.35 -7.35
CA GLU A 71 4.90 8.69 -7.24
C GLU A 71 4.44 8.78 -5.79
N LYS A 72 3.41 9.58 -5.55
CA LYS A 72 2.88 9.76 -4.19
C LYS A 72 2.05 8.56 -3.78
N CYS A 73 2.35 8.00 -2.63
CA CYS A 73 1.60 6.93 -2.00
C CYS A 73 1.10 7.37 -0.62
N TRP A 74 -0.22 7.32 -0.41
CA TRP A 74 -0.83 7.44 0.92
C TRP A 74 -1.35 6.09 1.35
N MET A 75 -1.14 5.78 2.61
CA MET A 75 -1.67 4.59 3.26
C MET A 75 -2.42 5.00 4.53
N ARG A 76 -3.66 4.53 4.69
CA ARG A 76 -4.46 4.69 5.91
C ARG A 76 -4.85 3.32 6.46
N ILE A 77 -4.75 3.16 7.76
CA ILE A 77 -5.20 1.93 8.43
C ILE A 77 -6.71 2.00 8.58
N GLU A 78 -7.41 0.99 8.07
CA GLU A 78 -8.87 0.86 8.19
C GLU A 78 -9.27 -0.06 9.34
N SER A 79 -8.48 -1.12 9.59
CA SER A 79 -8.71 -2.08 10.68
C SER A 79 -7.41 -2.76 11.08
N GLY A 80 -7.31 -3.17 12.34
CA GLY A 80 -6.09 -3.77 12.89
C GLY A 80 -4.97 -2.75 13.09
N SER A 81 -3.73 -3.21 13.22
CA SER A 81 -2.55 -2.36 13.34
C SER A 81 -1.43 -2.84 12.42
N LEU A 82 -0.65 -1.90 11.91
CA LEU A 82 0.50 -2.17 11.04
C LEU A 82 1.71 -1.39 11.51
N GLN A 83 2.87 -2.02 11.49
CA GLN A 83 4.15 -1.36 11.69
C GLN A 83 4.69 -0.88 10.35
N ILE A 84 5.01 0.41 10.26
CA ILE A 84 5.60 1.05 9.09
C ILE A 84 7.01 1.51 9.41
N SER A 85 7.96 1.18 8.55
CA SER A 85 9.32 1.71 8.63
C SER A 85 9.62 2.48 7.35
N ASN A 86 10.01 3.75 7.47
CA ASN A 86 10.37 4.61 6.36
C ASN A 86 11.89 4.73 6.23
N TYR A 87 12.37 4.85 5.00
CA TYR A 87 13.80 4.84 4.69
C TYR A 87 14.17 5.94 3.69
N ASN A 88 15.43 6.40 3.80
CA ASN A 88 16.10 7.16 2.75
C ASN A 88 17.13 6.28 2.06
N LEU A 89 17.18 6.33 0.74
CA LEU A 89 18.26 5.77 -0.05
C LEU A 89 19.47 6.69 0.04
N ILE A 90 20.56 6.21 0.61
CA ILE A 90 21.82 6.95 0.77
C ILE A 90 22.76 6.65 -0.39
N SER A 91 22.81 5.41 -0.85
CA SER A 91 23.64 4.95 -1.97
C SER A 91 23.07 3.67 -2.55
N GLU A 92 23.18 3.50 -3.88
CA GLU A 92 22.82 2.27 -4.56
C GLU A 92 23.99 1.27 -4.64
N LYS A 93 25.21 1.80 -4.72
CA LYS A 93 26.45 0.99 -4.87
C LYS A 93 27.56 1.54 -3.97
N PRO A 94 27.86 0.88 -2.83
CA PRO A 94 27.09 -0.22 -2.24
C PRO A 94 25.71 0.25 -1.75
N LEU A 95 24.72 -0.67 -1.75
CA LEU A 95 23.37 -0.33 -1.28
C LEU A 95 23.40 0.08 0.19
N LYS A 96 22.91 1.28 0.46
CA LYS A 96 22.77 1.82 1.82
C LYS A 96 21.43 2.52 1.98
N LEU A 97 20.63 2.01 2.90
CA LEU A 97 19.39 2.62 3.34
C LEU A 97 19.56 3.15 4.77
N LYS A 98 19.02 4.33 5.03
CA LYS A 98 18.90 4.86 6.39
C LYS A 98 17.45 4.80 6.82
N LYS A 99 17.15 4.00 7.84
CA LYS A 99 15.81 4.03 8.47
C LYS A 99 15.64 5.39 9.14
N ILE A 100 14.56 6.10 8.80
CA ILE A 100 14.24 7.43 9.32
C ILE A 100 13.13 7.40 10.36
N SER A 101 12.22 6.42 10.28
CA SER A 101 11.18 6.20 11.27
C SER A 101 10.77 4.74 11.34
N GLN A 102 10.20 4.36 12.47
CA GLN A 102 9.43 3.13 12.64
C GLN A 102 8.31 3.42 13.62
N ILE A 103 7.09 3.13 13.21
CA ILE A 103 5.89 3.47 13.99
C ILE A 103 4.83 2.38 13.79
N ASP A 104 4.10 2.08 14.85
CA ASP A 104 2.91 1.23 14.80
C ASP A 104 1.69 2.13 14.62
N LEU A 105 0.93 1.91 13.55
CA LEU A 105 -0.23 2.70 13.17
C LEU A 105 -1.51 1.92 13.44
N GLU A 106 -2.47 2.59 14.07
CA GLU A 106 -3.80 2.10 14.42
C GLU A 106 -4.87 2.64 13.45
N PRO A 107 -6.11 2.14 13.49
CA PRO A 107 -7.18 2.60 12.60
C PRO A 107 -7.38 4.11 12.62
N GLY A 108 -7.46 4.70 11.43
CA GLY A 108 -7.52 6.14 11.21
C GLY A 108 -6.16 6.79 10.99
N ALA A 109 -5.09 6.16 11.42
CA ALA A 109 -3.75 6.70 11.20
C ALA A 109 -3.36 6.64 9.71
N LEU A 110 -2.71 7.72 9.26
CA LEU A 110 -2.28 7.92 7.88
C LEU A 110 -0.75 8.00 7.80
N ASP A 111 -0.16 7.25 6.89
CA ASP A 111 1.23 7.38 6.46
C ASP A 111 1.30 7.91 5.02
N GLY A 112 2.27 8.77 4.75
CA GLY A 112 2.52 9.26 3.40
C GLY A 112 2.33 10.76 3.18
N PRO A 113 2.67 11.17 1.96
CA PRO A 113 3.19 10.31 0.90
C PRO A 113 4.58 9.78 1.24
N ALA A 114 4.71 8.45 1.22
CA ALA A 114 5.96 7.75 1.44
C ALA A 114 6.69 7.50 0.11
N GLU A 115 8.02 7.48 0.14
CA GLU A 115 8.86 7.17 -1.03
C GLU A 115 9.42 5.74 -0.95
N ILE A 116 10.08 5.40 0.17
CA ILE A 116 10.63 4.07 0.41
C ILE A 116 10.18 3.63 1.80
N HIS A 117 9.44 2.53 1.88
CA HIS A 117 9.01 1.99 3.14
C HIS A 117 8.92 0.44 3.16
N SER A 118 8.77 -0.11 4.35
CA SER A 118 8.28 -1.46 4.58
C SER A 118 7.06 -1.43 5.48
N VAL A 119 6.16 -2.38 5.28
CA VAL A 119 4.92 -2.51 6.07
C VAL A 119 4.84 -3.94 6.60
N ARG A 120 4.50 -4.09 7.88
CA ARG A 120 4.39 -5.39 8.52
C ARG A 120 3.17 -5.44 9.44
N ASN A 121 2.42 -6.53 9.37
CA ASN A 121 1.45 -6.85 10.41
C ASN A 121 2.17 -7.57 11.56
N VAL A 122 2.47 -6.82 12.63
CA VAL A 122 3.13 -7.35 13.83
C VAL A 122 2.14 -7.85 14.88
N SER A 123 0.83 -7.65 14.66
CA SER A 123 -0.22 -8.09 15.56
C SER A 123 -0.61 -9.56 15.32
N ASP A 124 -1.38 -10.12 16.24
CA ASP A 124 -2.01 -11.44 16.14
C ASP A 124 -3.36 -11.42 15.40
N LYS A 125 -3.77 -10.27 14.89
CA LYS A 125 -5.04 -10.04 14.20
C LYS A 125 -4.83 -9.69 12.74
N LYS A 126 -5.87 -9.89 11.92
CA LYS A 126 -5.92 -9.37 10.56
C LYS A 126 -5.92 -7.85 10.56
N ALA A 127 -5.28 -7.27 9.55
CA ALA A 127 -5.30 -5.83 9.33
C ALA A 127 -5.74 -5.51 7.90
N ILE A 128 -6.28 -4.30 7.71
CA ILE A 128 -6.71 -3.76 6.42
C ILE A 128 -6.18 -2.35 6.31
N SER A 129 -5.57 -2.05 5.17
CA SER A 129 -5.12 -0.69 4.85
C SER A 129 -5.62 -0.25 3.48
N LEU A 130 -6.03 1.01 3.39
CA LEU A 130 -6.35 1.71 2.15
C LEU A 130 -5.06 2.31 1.60
N HIS A 131 -4.79 2.06 0.33
CA HIS A 131 -3.66 2.65 -0.38
C HIS A 131 -4.13 3.46 -1.59
N ILE A 132 -3.54 4.63 -1.78
CA ILE A 132 -3.79 5.50 -2.93
C ILE A 132 -2.46 5.85 -3.57
N TYR A 133 -2.31 5.48 -4.83
CA TYR A 133 -1.13 5.79 -5.63
C TYR A 133 -1.48 6.78 -6.74
N THR A 134 -0.71 7.84 -6.86
CA THR A 134 -0.85 8.86 -7.89
C THR A 134 0.48 8.96 -8.64
N LYS A 135 0.65 8.36 -9.72
CA LYS A 135 -0.06 7.57 -10.71
C LYS A 135 0.04 6.06 -10.43
N PRO A 136 -0.76 5.22 -11.13
CA PRO A 136 -0.61 3.78 -11.09
C PRO A 136 0.75 3.33 -11.65
N PHE A 137 1.40 2.38 -10.98
CA PHE A 137 2.63 1.76 -11.47
C PHE A 137 2.54 0.23 -11.35
N ALA A 138 3.14 -0.46 -12.32
CA ALA A 138 3.07 -1.92 -12.42
C ALA A 138 4.27 -2.64 -11.79
N GLU A 139 5.34 -1.92 -11.54
CA GLU A 139 6.60 -2.43 -11.01
C GLU A 139 7.17 -1.47 -9.98
N CYS A 140 7.96 -2.00 -9.06
CA CYS A 140 8.70 -1.19 -8.10
C CYS A 140 10.05 -1.81 -7.79
N ASP A 141 10.95 -1.00 -7.27
CA ASP A 141 12.20 -1.47 -6.71
C ASP A 141 11.97 -2.02 -5.31
N VAL A 142 12.47 -3.23 -5.06
CA VAL A 142 12.52 -3.88 -3.75
C VAL A 142 13.97 -3.93 -3.31
N PHE A 143 14.22 -3.45 -2.10
CA PHE A 143 15.56 -3.28 -1.55
C PHE A 143 15.88 -4.39 -0.56
N TYR A 144 17.03 -5.03 -0.72
CA TYR A 144 17.56 -6.06 0.15
C TYR A 144 18.90 -5.60 0.72
N PRO A 145 18.92 -4.79 1.80
CA PRO A 145 20.15 -4.20 2.32
C PRO A 145 21.18 -5.21 2.79
N GLU A 146 20.73 -6.33 3.37
CA GLU A 146 21.60 -7.41 3.85
C GLU A 146 22.36 -8.10 2.70
N GLU A 147 21.75 -8.16 1.52
CA GLU A 147 22.30 -8.78 0.32
C GLU A 147 23.01 -7.75 -0.58
N GLY A 148 22.80 -6.46 -0.30
CA GLY A 148 23.36 -5.36 -1.06
C GLY A 148 22.75 -5.19 -2.45
N ILE A 149 21.52 -5.69 -2.68
CA ILE A 149 20.88 -5.71 -3.99
C ILE A 149 19.55 -4.95 -4.02
N ILE A 150 19.22 -4.48 -5.22
CA ILE A 150 17.91 -3.90 -5.56
C ILE A 150 17.33 -4.78 -6.66
N GLU A 151 16.11 -5.26 -6.48
CA GLU A 151 15.40 -6.06 -7.49
C GLU A 151 14.17 -5.33 -8.01
N ARG A 152 13.99 -5.34 -9.30
CA ARG A 152 12.76 -4.89 -9.94
C ARG A 152 11.68 -5.96 -9.80
N LYS A 153 10.54 -5.64 -9.20
CA LYS A 153 9.42 -6.59 -8.99
C LYS A 153 8.14 -6.06 -9.62
N SER A 154 7.45 -6.95 -10.34
CA SER A 154 6.11 -6.67 -10.84
C SER A 154 5.09 -6.75 -9.71
N LEU A 155 4.17 -5.80 -9.69
CA LEU A 155 3.10 -5.66 -8.70
C LEU A 155 1.80 -6.27 -9.25
N GLY A 156 1.38 -7.39 -8.66
CA GLY A 156 0.08 -7.98 -8.94
C GLY A 156 -1.01 -7.43 -8.02
N SER A 157 -2.16 -7.06 -8.57
CA SER A 157 -3.39 -6.80 -7.82
C SER A 157 -4.50 -7.78 -8.23
N VAL A 158 -5.43 -8.05 -7.32
CA VAL A 158 -6.62 -8.86 -7.61
C VAL A 158 -7.76 -7.91 -7.96
N SER A 159 -8.35 -8.09 -9.16
CA SER A 159 -9.53 -7.34 -9.57
C SER A 159 -10.79 -8.18 -9.31
N TYR A 160 -11.83 -7.56 -8.76
CA TYR A 160 -13.13 -8.19 -8.50
C TYR A 160 -13.78 -8.78 -9.77
N THR A 161 -13.55 -8.15 -10.92
CA THR A 161 -14.05 -8.66 -12.22
C THR A 161 -13.47 -10.02 -12.59
N HIS A 162 -12.25 -10.34 -12.14
CA HIS A 162 -11.63 -11.66 -12.38
C HIS A 162 -12.21 -12.76 -11.49
N LEU A 163 -12.72 -12.42 -10.32
CA LEU A 163 -13.32 -13.38 -9.39
C LEU A 163 -14.71 -13.84 -9.86
N ARG A 164 -15.55 -12.93 -10.36
CA ARG A 164 -16.86 -13.30 -10.94
C ARG A 164 -16.75 -14.18 -12.17
N ALA A 165 -15.71 -14.04 -12.98
CA ALA A 165 -15.49 -14.90 -14.15
C ALA A 165 -15.22 -16.36 -13.78
N HIS A 166 -14.68 -16.63 -12.58
CA HIS A 166 -14.44 -17.99 -12.09
C HIS A 166 -15.67 -18.63 -11.40
N GLU A 167 -16.58 -17.83 -10.85
CA GLU A 167 -17.82 -18.35 -10.22
C GLU A 167 -18.90 -18.74 -11.24
N THR A 168 -18.88 -18.13 -12.43
CA THR A 168 -19.85 -18.46 -13.51
C THR A 168 -19.47 -19.69 -14.34
N LEU A 169 -18.34 -20.34 -14.07
CA LEU A 169 -17.85 -21.52 -14.78
C LEU A 169 -17.89 -22.82 -13.92
N ARG A 170 -18.64 -22.81 -12.82
CA ARG A 170 -18.91 -24.01 -11.98
C ARG A 170 -20.35 -24.43 -12.05
#